data_3bc393d080f88bba418594c60f9b5b62
#
_entry.id   3bc393d080f88bba418594c60f9b5b62
#
_cell.length_a   1.000
_cell.length_b   1.000
_cell.length_c   1.000
_cell.angle_alpha   90.00
_cell.angle_beta   90.00
_cell.angle_gamma   90.00
#
_symmetry.space_group_name_H-M   'P 1'
#
loop_
_entity.id
_entity.type
_entity.pdbx_description
1 polymer ?
#
loop_
_entity_poly.entity_id
_entity_poly.type
_entity_poly.pdbx_seq_one_letter_code
_entity_poly.pdbx_strand_id
1 'polypeptide(L)'
;MLEINLNHYNEMLRYERDMDELRALALWITRCDPNLSIPGLAKPREYVFDLIQHYSKKFAADIKQHANISPDSIDLFHSSLFSVKLILGITAQDLEEASQQQLYRNSGFWEMRRFIGQFGDVAEAAVSAGVTHIVSAAISGCIIGEYLGLLMDEQFHQPVPVDHMVFLRSGALPIAGLLRQQFQICGDHVLIADDAVMETRTAAVMLKKLREICPDVKISIMTVDIDPETKYSEFMKQFEQVYAFDE
;
A
#
# COMPACT_ATOMS: atom_id res chain seq x y z
N MET A 1 1.90 -34.32 6.56
CA MET A 1 0.57 -33.86 6.08
C MET A 1 0.22 -32.66 6.96
N LEU A 2 0.36 -31.43 6.46
CA LEU A 2 -0.03 -30.23 7.22
C LEU A 2 -1.56 -30.23 7.27
N GLU A 3 -2.14 -30.41 8.44
CA GLU A 3 -3.56 -30.12 8.66
C GLU A 3 -3.78 -28.64 8.40
N ILE A 4 -4.37 -28.34 7.25
CA ILE A 4 -4.86 -26.98 6.94
C ILE A 4 -6.00 -26.74 7.93
N ASN A 5 -5.80 -25.85 8.88
CA ASN A 5 -6.84 -25.43 9.79
C ASN A 5 -7.91 -24.71 8.94
N LEU A 6 -9.05 -25.35 8.71
CA LEU A 6 -10.15 -24.84 7.88
C LEU A 6 -10.64 -23.45 8.33
N ASN A 7 -10.57 -23.16 9.64
CA ASN A 7 -10.94 -21.83 10.15
C ASN A 7 -9.94 -20.76 9.66
N HIS A 8 -8.66 -21.04 9.73
CA HIS A 8 -7.63 -20.12 9.23
C HIS A 8 -7.74 -19.91 7.71
N TYR A 9 -8.04 -20.96 6.95
CA TYR A 9 -8.27 -20.84 5.51
C TYR A 9 -9.48 -19.94 5.19
N ASN A 10 -10.59 -20.09 5.90
CA ASN A 10 -11.79 -19.25 5.73
C ASN A 10 -11.53 -17.78 6.09
N GLU A 11 -10.75 -17.51 7.15
CA GLU A 11 -10.33 -16.16 7.54
C GLU A 11 -9.49 -15.51 6.45
N MET A 12 -8.56 -16.26 5.86
CA MET A 12 -7.73 -15.75 4.78
C MET A 12 -8.53 -15.46 3.50
N LEU A 13 -9.50 -16.31 3.14
CA LEU A 13 -10.39 -16.04 2.00
C LEU A 13 -11.23 -14.79 2.24
N ARG A 14 -11.67 -14.56 3.47
CA ARG A 14 -12.40 -13.36 3.84
C ARG A 14 -11.52 -12.12 3.75
N TYR A 15 -10.31 -12.19 4.27
CA TYR A 15 -9.32 -11.12 4.15
C TYR A 15 -9.06 -10.73 2.69
N GLU A 16 -8.81 -11.72 1.82
CA GLU A 16 -8.56 -11.46 0.39
C GLU A 16 -9.77 -10.79 -0.29
N ARG A 17 -10.99 -11.24 0.01
CA ARG A 17 -12.20 -10.62 -0.50
C ARG A 17 -12.34 -9.17 -0.04
N ASP A 18 -12.12 -8.90 1.25
CA ASP A 18 -12.24 -7.56 1.81
C ASP A 18 -11.14 -6.62 1.26
N MET A 19 -9.95 -7.14 0.96
CA MET A 19 -8.89 -6.40 0.28
C MET A 19 -9.24 -6.10 -1.19
N ASP A 20 -9.89 -7.02 -1.89
CA ASP A 20 -10.40 -6.77 -3.24
C ASP A 20 -11.49 -5.68 -3.23
N GLU A 21 -12.39 -5.69 -2.26
CA GLU A 21 -13.37 -4.62 -2.08
C GLU A 21 -12.71 -3.27 -1.74
N LEU A 22 -11.67 -3.25 -0.91
CA LEU A 22 -10.91 -2.03 -0.61
C LEU A 22 -10.21 -1.49 -1.86
N ARG A 23 -9.67 -2.35 -2.72
CA ARG A 23 -9.10 -1.95 -4.02
C ARG A 23 -10.16 -1.33 -4.92
N ALA A 24 -11.34 -1.96 -5.02
CA ALA A 24 -12.44 -1.44 -5.80
C ALA A 24 -12.89 -0.07 -5.26
N LEU A 25 -12.96 0.10 -3.96
CA LEU A 25 -13.26 1.37 -3.29
C LEU A 25 -12.21 2.43 -3.58
N ALA A 26 -10.92 2.07 -3.53
CA ALA A 26 -9.82 2.96 -3.87
C ALA A 26 -9.88 3.42 -5.34
N LEU A 27 -10.25 2.53 -6.27
CA LEU A 27 -10.50 2.89 -7.67
C LEU A 27 -11.73 3.79 -7.82
N TRP A 28 -12.79 3.52 -7.09
CA TRP A 28 -14.01 4.32 -7.13
C TRP A 28 -13.72 5.77 -6.74
N ILE A 29 -12.97 6.03 -5.66
CA ILE A 29 -12.63 7.40 -5.24
C ILE A 29 -11.76 8.15 -6.25
N THR A 30 -11.00 7.47 -7.09
CA THR A 30 -10.19 8.12 -8.12
C THR A 30 -11.05 8.70 -9.26
N ARG A 31 -12.27 8.20 -9.41
CA ARG A 31 -13.24 8.63 -10.43
C ARG A 31 -14.27 9.62 -9.92
N CYS A 32 -14.40 9.73 -8.59
CA CYS A 32 -15.30 10.69 -8.00
C CYS A 32 -14.84 12.12 -8.29
N ASP A 33 -15.81 13.01 -8.52
CA ASP A 33 -15.54 14.45 -8.53
C ASP A 33 -14.77 14.83 -7.26
N PRO A 34 -13.62 15.51 -7.38
CA PRO A 34 -12.88 16.02 -6.22
C PRO A 34 -13.72 16.90 -5.30
N ASN A 35 -14.77 17.52 -5.83
CA ASN A 35 -15.71 18.37 -5.10
C ASN A 35 -16.97 17.62 -4.65
N LEU A 36 -17.03 16.30 -4.85
CA LEU A 36 -18.16 15.50 -4.36
C LEU A 36 -18.32 15.74 -2.87
N SER A 37 -19.43 16.35 -2.50
CA SER A 37 -19.86 16.47 -1.10
C SER A 37 -21.07 15.58 -0.88
N ILE A 38 -20.96 14.68 0.08
CA ILE A 38 -22.11 13.91 0.58
C ILE A 38 -22.65 14.68 1.78
N PRO A 39 -23.96 14.93 1.90
CA PRO A 39 -24.51 15.64 3.04
C PRO A 39 -24.02 15.05 4.36
N GLY A 40 -23.36 15.85 5.19
CA GLY A 40 -22.75 15.41 6.44
C GLY A 40 -21.32 14.84 6.32
N LEU A 41 -20.74 14.74 5.11
CA LEU A 41 -19.41 14.19 4.85
C LEU A 41 -18.57 15.15 4.02
N ALA A 42 -17.69 15.88 4.67
CA ALA A 42 -16.92 16.94 3.99
C ALA A 42 -15.99 16.46 2.88
N LYS A 43 -15.52 15.20 2.91
CA LYS A 43 -14.50 14.70 1.98
C LYS A 43 -14.52 13.17 1.85
N PRO A 44 -15.36 12.59 0.99
CA PRO A 44 -15.46 11.13 0.81
C PRO A 44 -14.12 10.42 0.57
N ARG A 45 -13.20 11.06 -0.17
CA ARG A 45 -11.88 10.51 -0.46
C ARG A 45 -11.03 10.28 0.79
N GLU A 46 -11.07 11.22 1.74
CA GLU A 46 -10.26 11.13 2.96
C GLU A 46 -10.67 9.93 3.82
N TYR A 47 -11.96 9.59 3.86
CA TYR A 47 -12.42 8.39 4.58
C TYR A 47 -11.80 7.10 4.06
N VAL A 48 -11.60 7.00 2.73
CA VAL A 48 -10.96 5.82 2.14
C VAL A 48 -9.47 5.81 2.44
N PHE A 49 -8.79 6.96 2.38
CA PHE A 49 -7.40 7.07 2.81
C PHE A 49 -7.21 6.73 4.29
N ASP A 50 -8.10 7.22 5.15
CA ASP A 50 -8.07 6.92 6.59
C ASP A 50 -8.33 5.43 6.84
N LEU A 51 -9.23 4.80 6.10
CA LEU A 51 -9.47 3.36 6.16
C LEU A 51 -8.20 2.58 5.76
N ILE A 52 -7.59 2.91 4.62
CA ILE A 52 -6.36 2.29 4.15
C ILE A 52 -5.27 2.44 5.22
N GLN A 53 -5.02 3.65 5.70
CA GLN A 53 -3.99 3.96 6.70
C GLN A 53 -4.22 3.19 8.01
N HIS A 54 -5.44 3.21 8.53
CA HIS A 54 -5.76 2.58 9.81
C HIS A 54 -5.51 1.08 9.77
N TYR A 55 -5.99 0.39 8.72
CA TYR A 55 -5.88 -1.06 8.64
C TYR A 55 -4.50 -1.54 8.24
N SER A 56 -3.81 -0.80 7.37
CA SER A 56 -2.42 -1.14 7.05
C SER A 56 -1.53 -1.09 8.29
N LYS A 57 -1.70 -0.09 9.13
CA LYS A 57 -1.02 0.00 10.45
C LYS A 57 -1.38 -1.16 11.37
N LYS A 58 -2.66 -1.45 11.49
CA LYS A 58 -3.14 -2.53 12.36
C LYS A 58 -2.61 -3.89 11.91
N PHE A 59 -2.66 -4.18 10.61
CA PHE A 59 -2.16 -5.42 10.05
C PHE A 59 -0.63 -5.53 10.18
N ALA A 60 0.11 -4.43 9.94
CA ALA A 60 1.55 -4.40 10.15
C ALA A 60 1.93 -4.71 11.61
N ALA A 61 1.20 -4.15 12.57
CA ALA A 61 1.41 -4.44 13.99
C ALA A 61 1.10 -5.91 14.33
N ASP A 62 0.00 -6.46 13.82
CA ASP A 62 -0.35 -7.88 14.02
C ASP A 62 0.73 -8.80 13.44
N ILE A 63 1.19 -8.52 12.21
CA ILE A 63 2.24 -9.31 11.57
C ILE A 63 3.53 -9.27 12.38
N LYS A 64 3.91 -8.10 12.89
CA LYS A 64 5.09 -7.97 13.73
C LYS A 64 4.98 -8.78 15.02
N GLN A 65 3.82 -8.75 15.66
CA GLN A 65 3.60 -9.39 16.96
C GLN A 65 3.40 -10.92 16.84
N HIS A 66 2.74 -11.36 15.76
CA HIS A 66 2.23 -12.73 15.62
C HIS A 66 2.69 -13.45 14.36
N ALA A 67 3.48 -12.79 13.48
CA ALA A 67 3.81 -13.26 12.14
C ALA A 67 2.56 -13.58 11.27
N ASN A 68 1.41 -13.01 11.61
CA ASN A 68 0.13 -13.20 10.95
C ASN A 68 -0.85 -12.05 11.28
N ILE A 69 -1.91 -11.91 10.49
CA ILE A 69 -3.00 -10.98 10.79
C ILE A 69 -3.99 -11.68 11.73
N SER A 70 -4.41 -11.01 12.81
CA SER A 70 -5.33 -11.59 13.77
C SER A 70 -6.77 -11.64 13.24
N PRO A 71 -7.57 -12.67 13.61
CA PRO A 71 -9.00 -12.75 13.25
C PRO A 71 -9.79 -11.51 13.67
N ASP A 72 -9.52 -10.98 14.86
CA ASP A 72 -10.18 -9.78 15.38
C ASP A 72 -9.92 -8.55 14.50
N SER A 73 -8.70 -8.45 13.96
CA SER A 73 -8.36 -7.35 13.02
C SER A 73 -9.07 -7.51 11.69
N ILE A 74 -9.22 -8.74 11.19
CA ILE A 74 -10.01 -9.03 9.98
C ILE A 74 -11.48 -8.69 10.19
N ASP A 75 -12.06 -9.06 11.34
CA ASP A 75 -13.46 -8.76 11.68
C ASP A 75 -13.71 -7.26 11.79
N LEU A 76 -12.81 -6.54 12.45
CA LEU A 76 -12.89 -5.09 12.57
C LEU A 76 -12.77 -4.41 11.20
N PHE A 77 -11.83 -4.85 10.37
CA PHE A 77 -11.67 -4.34 9.00
C PHE A 77 -12.93 -4.55 8.17
N HIS A 78 -13.46 -5.77 8.15
CA HIS A 78 -14.71 -6.08 7.45
C HIS A 78 -15.84 -5.14 7.86
N SER A 79 -16.06 -4.96 9.16
CA SER A 79 -17.13 -4.11 9.72
C SER A 79 -16.94 -2.64 9.33
N SER A 80 -15.71 -2.16 9.31
CA SER A 80 -15.41 -0.76 8.94
C SER A 80 -15.51 -0.53 7.45
N LEU A 81 -15.07 -1.48 6.62
CA LEU A 81 -15.24 -1.43 5.17
C LEU A 81 -16.71 -1.38 4.80
N PHE A 82 -17.54 -2.23 5.44
CA PHE A 82 -18.98 -2.19 5.28
C PHE A 82 -19.58 -0.84 5.68
N SER A 83 -19.16 -0.30 6.82
CA SER A 83 -19.63 1.00 7.32
C SER A 83 -19.27 2.14 6.37
N VAL A 84 -18.05 2.17 5.85
CA VAL A 84 -17.60 3.19 4.88
C VAL A 84 -18.43 3.10 3.59
N LYS A 85 -18.67 1.90 3.06
CA LYS A 85 -19.54 1.71 1.88
C LYS A 85 -20.95 2.26 2.11
N LEU A 86 -21.53 1.95 3.27
CA LEU A 86 -22.85 2.41 3.64
C LEU A 86 -22.93 3.94 3.75
N ILE A 87 -21.96 4.55 4.44
CA ILE A 87 -21.87 6.00 4.61
C ILE A 87 -21.70 6.71 3.27
N LEU A 88 -20.90 6.16 2.37
CA LEU A 88 -20.65 6.73 1.04
C LEU A 88 -21.76 6.41 0.04
N GLY A 89 -22.77 5.60 0.41
CA GLY A 89 -23.85 5.18 -0.48
C GLY A 89 -23.38 4.29 -1.64
N ILE A 90 -22.25 3.58 -1.47
CA ILE A 90 -21.67 2.77 -2.52
C ILE A 90 -22.38 1.43 -2.60
N THR A 91 -22.85 1.10 -3.79
CA THR A 91 -23.54 -0.17 -4.06
C THR A 91 -22.54 -1.27 -4.47
N ALA A 92 -23.00 -2.52 -4.42
CA ALA A 92 -22.22 -3.64 -4.96
C ALA A 92 -21.93 -3.46 -6.46
N GLN A 93 -22.84 -2.86 -7.21
CA GLN A 93 -22.66 -2.59 -8.65
C GLN A 93 -21.53 -1.57 -8.88
N ASP A 94 -21.45 -0.50 -8.08
CA ASP A 94 -20.37 0.49 -8.17
C ASP A 94 -19.00 -0.15 -7.97
N LEU A 95 -18.88 -1.10 -7.02
CA LEU A 95 -17.65 -1.82 -6.76
C LEU A 95 -17.34 -2.85 -7.86
N GLU A 96 -18.34 -3.52 -8.39
CA GLU A 96 -18.17 -4.45 -9.50
C GLU A 96 -17.67 -3.75 -10.75
N GLU A 97 -18.27 -2.62 -11.12
CA GLU A 97 -17.80 -1.78 -12.24
C GLU A 97 -16.37 -1.29 -12.03
N ALA A 98 -15.99 -0.96 -10.80
CA ALA A 98 -14.62 -0.59 -10.46
C ALA A 98 -13.67 -1.80 -10.55
N SER A 99 -14.08 -2.98 -10.06
CA SER A 99 -13.26 -4.19 -10.00
C SER A 99 -13.00 -4.83 -11.36
N GLN A 100 -13.91 -4.71 -12.31
CA GLN A 100 -13.75 -5.25 -13.68
C GLN A 100 -12.48 -4.74 -14.39
N GLN A 101 -11.86 -3.69 -13.86
CA GLN A 101 -10.63 -3.11 -14.39
C GLN A 101 -9.36 -3.60 -13.67
N GLN A 102 -9.50 -4.53 -12.73
CA GLN A 102 -8.36 -5.11 -12.02
C GLN A 102 -7.92 -6.44 -12.66
N LEU A 103 -6.69 -6.49 -13.15
CA LEU A 103 -6.10 -7.71 -13.70
C LEU A 103 -5.27 -8.51 -12.69
N TYR A 104 -4.85 -7.90 -11.57
CA TYR A 104 -4.02 -8.53 -10.54
C TYR A 104 -4.68 -8.48 -9.17
N ARG A 105 -4.72 -9.62 -8.50
CA ARG A 105 -5.31 -9.84 -7.18
C ARG A 105 -4.23 -10.29 -6.19
N ASN A 106 -3.24 -9.47 -5.92
CA ASN A 106 -2.29 -9.74 -4.87
C ASN A 106 -2.50 -8.77 -3.70
N SER A 107 -2.57 -9.29 -2.47
CA SER A 107 -2.73 -8.48 -1.27
C SER A 107 -1.41 -7.89 -0.76
N GLY A 108 -0.28 -8.31 -1.31
CA GLY A 108 1.05 -7.98 -0.82
C GLY A 108 1.43 -8.72 0.47
N PHE A 109 0.45 -9.25 1.21
CA PHE A 109 0.68 -9.94 2.48
C PHE A 109 1.45 -11.24 2.31
N TRP A 110 1.08 -12.06 1.32
CA TRP A 110 1.71 -13.36 1.08
C TRP A 110 3.16 -13.22 0.65
N GLU A 111 3.44 -12.27 -0.22
CA GLU A 111 4.79 -11.98 -0.67
C GLU A 111 5.65 -11.49 0.50
N MET A 112 5.14 -10.53 1.27
CA MET A 112 5.81 -10.01 2.47
C MET A 112 6.15 -11.12 3.47
N ARG A 113 5.24 -12.08 3.71
CA ARG A 113 5.41 -13.16 4.69
C ARG A 113 6.62 -14.04 4.40
N ARG A 114 6.96 -14.24 3.11
CA ARG A 114 8.14 -15.04 2.71
C ARG A 114 9.45 -14.40 3.19
N PHE A 115 9.49 -13.08 3.28
CA PHE A 115 10.72 -12.33 3.52
C PHE A 115 10.72 -11.54 4.83
N ILE A 116 9.76 -11.82 5.73
CA ILE A 116 9.55 -11.03 6.94
C ILE A 116 10.81 -10.87 7.79
N GLY A 117 11.68 -11.87 7.82
CA GLY A 117 12.96 -11.82 8.54
C GLY A 117 14.00 -10.88 7.93
N GLN A 118 13.86 -10.49 6.66
CA GLN A 118 14.82 -9.61 5.96
C GLN A 118 14.43 -8.12 6.04
N PHE A 119 13.22 -7.81 6.49
CA PHE A 119 12.76 -6.42 6.60
C PHE A 119 13.57 -5.59 7.61
N GLY A 120 14.15 -6.23 8.62
CA GLY A 120 15.05 -5.56 9.56
C GLY A 120 16.27 -4.96 8.88
N ASP A 121 16.90 -5.71 7.99
CA ASP A 121 18.08 -5.26 7.23
C ASP A 121 17.72 -4.10 6.29
N VAL A 122 16.54 -4.16 5.65
CA VAL A 122 16.05 -3.05 4.81
C VAL A 122 15.76 -1.81 5.64
N ALA A 123 15.16 -1.96 6.84
CA ALA A 123 14.91 -0.84 7.74
C ALA A 123 16.22 -0.17 8.18
N GLU A 124 17.24 -0.95 8.55
CA GLU A 124 18.56 -0.46 8.91
C GLU A 124 19.22 0.30 7.75
N ALA A 125 19.17 -0.27 6.56
CA ALA A 125 19.73 0.35 5.36
C ALA A 125 18.98 1.66 4.99
N ALA A 126 17.66 1.69 5.12
CA ALA A 126 16.83 2.88 4.87
C ALA A 126 17.14 4.01 5.89
N VAL A 127 17.28 3.66 7.17
CA VAL A 127 17.72 4.59 8.23
C VAL A 127 19.10 5.15 7.91
N SER A 128 20.06 4.28 7.58
CA SER A 128 21.44 4.67 7.24
C SER A 128 21.51 5.56 6.01
N ALA A 129 20.60 5.38 5.05
CA ALA A 129 20.47 6.23 3.86
C ALA A 129 19.78 7.58 4.15
N GLY A 130 19.24 7.77 5.35
CA GLY A 130 18.54 8.99 5.74
C GLY A 130 17.13 9.11 5.16
N VAL A 131 16.42 7.99 5.00
CA VAL A 131 15.00 8.00 4.59
C VAL A 131 14.18 8.75 5.65
N THR A 132 13.38 9.71 5.21
CA THR A 132 12.58 10.59 6.06
C THR A 132 11.08 10.45 5.86
N HIS A 133 10.65 9.72 4.82
CA HIS A 133 9.25 9.51 4.48
C HIS A 133 9.08 8.22 3.68
N ILE A 134 8.02 7.47 3.93
CA ILE A 134 7.65 6.29 3.14
C ILE A 134 6.35 6.59 2.39
N VAL A 135 6.32 6.29 1.08
CA VAL A 135 5.10 6.35 0.27
C VAL A 135 4.88 4.98 -0.36
N SER A 136 3.81 4.32 0.03
CA SER A 136 3.51 2.99 -0.48
C SER A 136 2.49 2.97 -1.61
N ALA A 137 2.60 1.99 -2.49
CA ALA A 137 1.64 1.73 -3.54
C ALA A 137 0.37 1.07 -2.96
N ALA A 138 -0.76 1.77 -3.00
CA ALA A 138 -2.01 1.19 -2.52
C ALA A 138 -2.60 0.24 -3.58
N ILE A 139 -3.04 -0.94 -3.19
CA ILE A 139 -3.27 -1.44 -1.82
C ILE A 139 -2.17 -2.41 -1.39
N SER A 140 -1.53 -3.09 -2.34
CA SER A 140 -0.62 -4.21 -2.08
C SER A 140 0.64 -3.81 -1.28
N GLY A 141 1.19 -2.63 -1.55
CA GLY A 141 2.35 -2.11 -0.83
C GLY A 141 2.06 -1.48 0.54
N CYS A 142 0.77 -1.27 0.91
CA CYS A 142 0.43 -0.51 2.11
C CYS A 142 0.94 -1.16 3.40
N ILE A 143 0.71 -2.46 3.57
CA ILE A 143 1.16 -3.20 4.75
C ILE A 143 2.70 -3.21 4.82
N ILE A 144 3.35 -3.32 3.68
CA ILE A 144 4.81 -3.31 3.55
C ILE A 144 5.38 -1.98 4.05
N GLY A 145 4.84 -0.86 3.56
CA GLY A 145 5.27 0.46 3.98
C GLY A 145 5.07 0.71 5.47
N GLU A 146 3.91 0.33 6.02
CA GLU A 146 3.62 0.46 7.45
C GLU A 146 4.51 -0.43 8.32
N TYR A 147 4.76 -1.67 7.89
CA TYR A 147 5.63 -2.59 8.61
C TYR A 147 7.07 -2.06 8.67
N LEU A 148 7.56 -1.53 7.55
CA LEU A 148 8.88 -0.92 7.48
C LEU A 148 8.99 0.32 8.38
N GLY A 149 7.98 1.22 8.33
CA GLY A 149 7.91 2.38 9.20
C GLY A 149 7.88 2.01 10.68
N LEU A 150 7.15 0.95 11.03
CA LEU A 150 7.11 0.40 12.40
C LEU A 150 8.47 -0.13 12.86
N LEU A 151 9.22 -0.84 11.98
CA LEU A 151 10.56 -1.32 12.29
C LEU A 151 11.55 -0.15 12.46
N MET A 152 11.49 0.86 11.60
CA MET A 152 12.34 2.06 11.71
C MET A 152 12.11 2.80 13.03
N ASP A 153 10.87 2.96 13.47
CA ASP A 153 10.53 3.59 14.74
C ASP A 153 11.01 2.76 15.94
N GLU A 154 10.63 1.48 16.01
CA GLU A 154 10.88 0.69 17.21
C GLU A 154 12.32 0.20 17.36
N GLN A 155 13.00 -0.15 16.26
CA GLN A 155 14.36 -0.70 16.32
C GLN A 155 15.43 0.39 16.26
N PHE A 156 15.17 1.47 15.52
CA PHE A 156 16.16 2.51 15.26
C PHE A 156 15.79 3.87 15.85
N HIS A 157 14.64 3.99 16.52
CA HIS A 157 14.12 5.23 17.10
C HIS A 157 14.01 6.37 16.07
N GLN A 158 13.73 6.02 14.83
CA GLN A 158 13.53 6.96 13.73
C GLN A 158 12.10 6.85 13.18
N PRO A 159 11.12 7.50 13.81
CA PRO A 159 9.75 7.53 13.30
C PRO A 159 9.71 8.28 11.97
N VAL A 160 9.13 7.63 10.96
CA VAL A 160 8.91 8.22 9.65
C VAL A 160 7.42 8.18 9.31
N PRO A 161 6.87 9.25 8.72
CA PRO A 161 5.51 9.20 8.22
C PRO A 161 5.40 8.19 7.08
N VAL A 162 4.27 7.49 7.04
CA VAL A 162 3.91 6.56 5.98
C VAL A 162 2.63 7.05 5.35
N ASP A 163 2.65 7.30 4.05
CA ASP A 163 1.50 7.66 3.25
C ASP A 163 1.27 6.65 2.11
N HIS A 164 0.06 6.65 1.55
CA HIS A 164 -0.34 5.71 0.54
C HIS A 164 -0.77 6.42 -0.74
N MET A 165 -0.30 5.94 -1.89
CA MET A 165 -0.70 6.45 -3.19
C MET A 165 -1.69 5.48 -3.84
N VAL A 166 -2.89 5.96 -4.11
CA VAL A 166 -3.93 5.23 -4.86
C VAL A 166 -3.81 5.57 -6.34
N PHE A 167 -4.08 4.61 -7.22
CA PHE A 167 -3.87 4.79 -8.64
C PHE A 167 -5.18 4.87 -9.43
N LEU A 168 -5.32 5.93 -10.24
CA LEU A 168 -6.26 5.92 -11.35
C LEU A 168 -5.71 4.98 -12.43
N ARG A 169 -6.55 4.05 -12.90
CA ARG A 169 -6.15 3.03 -13.86
C ARG A 169 -7.01 3.09 -15.13
N SER A 170 -6.39 2.74 -16.26
CA SER A 170 -7.05 2.40 -17.52
C SER A 170 -6.73 0.94 -17.81
N GLY A 171 -7.67 0.05 -17.54
CA GLY A 171 -7.40 -1.38 -17.47
C GLY A 171 -6.36 -1.70 -16.38
N ALA A 172 -5.33 -2.49 -16.71
CA ALA A 172 -4.23 -2.78 -15.82
C ALA A 172 -3.25 -1.62 -15.61
N LEU A 173 -3.29 -0.59 -16.48
CA LEU A 173 -2.28 0.47 -16.52
C LEU A 173 -2.57 1.57 -15.49
N PRO A 174 -1.66 1.85 -14.54
CA PRO A 174 -1.74 3.05 -13.73
C PRO A 174 -1.41 4.27 -14.62
N ILE A 175 -2.30 5.27 -14.62
CA ILE A 175 -2.14 6.49 -15.43
C ILE A 175 -1.89 7.74 -14.58
N ALA A 176 -2.33 7.73 -13.33
CA ALA A 176 -2.07 8.81 -12.38
C ALA A 176 -2.08 8.29 -10.94
N GLY A 177 -1.27 8.91 -10.08
CA GLY A 177 -1.26 8.67 -8.64
C GLY A 177 -2.07 9.73 -7.91
N LEU A 178 -2.90 9.30 -6.96
CA LEU A 178 -3.68 10.14 -6.07
C LEU A 178 -3.15 9.98 -4.64
N LEU A 179 -2.79 11.08 -4.02
CA LEU A 179 -2.42 11.18 -2.61
C LEU A 179 -3.53 11.90 -1.84
N ARG A 180 -3.54 11.76 -0.51
CA ARG A 180 -4.46 12.53 0.33
C ARG A 180 -4.26 14.03 0.14
N GLN A 181 -5.31 14.81 0.42
CA GLN A 181 -5.31 16.24 0.11
C GLN A 181 -4.23 17.03 0.88
N GLN A 182 -3.89 16.60 2.08
CA GLN A 182 -2.92 17.27 2.95
C GLN A 182 -1.52 16.63 2.87
N PHE A 183 -1.26 15.78 1.86
CA PHE A 183 0.03 15.14 1.70
C PHE A 183 1.15 16.19 1.54
N GLN A 184 2.20 16.02 2.33
CA GLN A 184 3.43 16.79 2.26
C GLN A 184 4.61 15.86 2.48
N ILE A 185 5.64 16.00 1.66
CA ILE A 185 6.87 15.24 1.87
C ILE A 185 7.59 15.81 3.10
N CYS A 186 7.92 14.93 4.04
CA CYS A 186 8.71 15.24 5.21
C CYS A 186 10.18 14.96 4.91
N GLY A 187 11.03 15.99 4.98
CA GLY A 187 12.46 15.87 4.71
C GLY A 187 12.81 15.80 3.22
N ASP A 188 13.95 15.17 2.90
CA ASP A 188 14.56 15.20 1.58
C ASP A 188 14.75 13.82 0.93
N HIS A 189 14.35 12.73 1.60
CA HIS A 189 14.51 11.38 1.09
C HIS A 189 13.24 10.53 1.29
N VAL A 190 12.61 10.17 0.20
CA VAL A 190 11.41 9.33 0.18
C VAL A 190 11.75 7.90 -0.21
N LEU A 191 11.22 6.94 0.52
CA LEU A 191 11.22 5.53 0.14
C LEU A 191 9.86 5.14 -0.44
N ILE A 192 9.84 4.71 -1.69
CA ILE A 192 8.67 4.05 -2.28
C ILE A 192 8.63 2.60 -1.79
N ALA A 193 7.47 2.13 -1.32
CA ALA A 193 7.26 0.73 -0.93
C ALA A 193 6.16 0.10 -1.79
N ASP A 194 6.48 -1.01 -2.45
CA ASP A 194 5.54 -1.81 -3.26
C ASP A 194 5.75 -3.30 -3.02
N ASP A 195 4.76 -4.13 -3.33
CA ASP A 195 4.87 -5.59 -3.19
C ASP A 195 5.66 -6.21 -4.33
N ALA A 196 5.44 -5.74 -5.56
CA ALA A 196 6.13 -6.26 -6.74
C ALA A 196 6.38 -5.20 -7.80
N VAL A 197 7.56 -5.19 -8.38
CA VAL A 197 7.93 -4.37 -9.54
C VAL A 197 8.25 -5.28 -10.72
N MET A 198 7.19 -5.84 -11.32
CA MET A 198 7.30 -6.69 -12.52
C MET A 198 7.45 -5.84 -13.78
N GLU A 199 6.67 -4.77 -13.85
CA GLU A 199 6.76 -3.75 -14.89
C GLU A 199 6.88 -2.38 -14.20
N THR A 200 7.76 -1.53 -14.66
CA THR A 200 8.09 -0.23 -14.03
C THR A 200 6.93 0.77 -13.92
N ARG A 201 5.74 0.43 -14.38
CA ARG A 201 4.61 1.37 -14.59
C ARG A 201 4.11 2.02 -13.31
N THR A 202 3.87 1.24 -12.25
CA THR A 202 3.43 1.78 -10.94
C THR A 202 4.51 2.66 -10.35
N ALA A 203 5.74 2.16 -10.30
CA ALA A 203 6.89 2.90 -9.80
C ALA A 203 7.15 4.19 -10.60
N ALA A 204 6.95 4.17 -11.93
CA ALA A 204 7.09 5.35 -12.77
C ALA A 204 6.05 6.44 -12.46
N VAL A 205 4.79 6.05 -12.22
CA VAL A 205 3.72 6.98 -11.80
C VAL A 205 4.03 7.58 -10.44
N MET A 206 4.51 6.76 -9.48
CA MET A 206 4.91 7.24 -8.16
C MET A 206 6.09 8.20 -8.25
N LEU A 207 7.15 7.82 -8.94
CA LEU A 207 8.35 8.64 -9.13
C LEU A 207 8.00 10.00 -9.76
N LYS A 208 7.21 9.99 -10.83
CA LYS A 208 6.74 11.21 -11.49
C LYS A 208 5.96 12.09 -10.52
N LYS A 209 4.99 11.51 -9.79
CA LYS A 209 4.13 12.25 -8.86
C LYS A 209 4.90 12.87 -7.71
N LEU A 210 5.85 12.16 -7.13
CA LEU A 210 6.69 12.67 -6.05
C LEU A 210 7.61 13.79 -6.51
N ARG A 211 8.20 13.69 -7.71
CA ARG A 211 9.02 14.76 -8.32
C ARG A 211 8.20 16.00 -8.72
N GLU A 212 6.94 15.84 -9.09
CA GLU A 212 6.02 16.98 -9.31
C GLU A 212 5.80 17.78 -8.02
N ILE A 213 5.78 17.12 -6.86
CA ILE A 213 5.56 17.73 -5.54
C ILE A 213 6.86 18.33 -5.00
N CYS A 214 7.97 17.61 -5.12
CA CYS A 214 9.29 18.02 -4.65
C CYS A 214 10.35 17.57 -5.69
N PRO A 215 10.77 18.46 -6.61
CA PRO A 215 11.67 18.10 -7.71
C PRO A 215 13.03 17.54 -7.28
N ASP A 216 13.57 18.04 -6.16
CA ASP A 216 14.92 17.72 -5.69
C ASP A 216 14.93 16.59 -4.64
N VAL A 217 13.77 15.97 -4.35
CA VAL A 217 13.68 14.89 -3.38
C VAL A 217 14.47 13.66 -3.86
N LYS A 218 15.27 13.09 -2.98
CA LYS A 218 15.88 11.79 -3.20
C LYS A 218 14.80 10.72 -3.11
N ILE A 219 14.82 9.76 -4.01
CA ILE A 219 13.82 8.70 -4.04
C ILE A 219 14.52 7.35 -4.13
N SER A 220 14.29 6.50 -3.15
CA SER A 220 14.64 5.09 -3.16
C SER A 220 13.39 4.23 -3.35
N ILE A 221 13.55 2.98 -3.72
CA ILE A 221 12.45 2.04 -3.84
C ILE A 221 12.76 0.75 -3.11
N MET A 222 11.75 0.23 -2.41
CA MET A 222 11.73 -1.10 -1.80
C MET A 222 10.61 -1.89 -2.42
N THR A 223 10.91 -3.12 -2.80
CA THR A 223 9.94 -4.09 -3.32
C THR A 223 10.26 -5.49 -2.82
N VAL A 224 9.21 -6.29 -2.58
CA VAL A 224 9.38 -7.67 -2.14
C VAL A 224 9.81 -8.56 -3.31
N ASP A 225 9.23 -8.31 -4.48
CA ASP A 225 9.54 -9.05 -5.70
C ASP A 225 9.88 -8.07 -6.84
N ILE A 226 10.89 -8.43 -7.63
CA ILE A 226 11.31 -7.62 -8.78
C ILE A 226 11.71 -8.53 -9.94
N ASP A 227 11.13 -8.28 -11.10
CA ASP A 227 11.58 -8.97 -12.31
C ASP A 227 13.07 -8.69 -12.59
N PRO A 228 13.89 -9.72 -12.86
CA PRO A 228 15.34 -9.56 -13.06
C PRO A 228 15.71 -8.57 -14.17
N GLU A 229 14.96 -8.53 -15.28
CA GLU A 229 15.21 -7.58 -16.37
C GLU A 229 14.90 -6.15 -15.92
N THR A 230 13.84 -5.99 -15.12
CA THR A 230 13.44 -4.72 -14.52
C THR A 230 14.48 -4.23 -13.52
N LYS A 231 15.03 -5.11 -12.65
CA LYS A 231 16.03 -4.77 -11.62
C LYS A 231 17.25 -4.05 -12.23
N TYR A 232 17.69 -4.47 -13.40
CA TYR A 232 18.87 -3.91 -14.08
C TYR A 232 18.54 -2.88 -15.17
N SER A 233 17.28 -2.47 -15.29
CA SER A 233 16.86 -1.52 -16.31
C SER A 233 17.38 -0.10 -16.07
N GLU A 234 17.44 0.71 -17.13
CA GLU A 234 17.78 2.13 -17.04
C GLU A 234 16.78 2.90 -16.18
N PHE A 235 15.53 2.42 -16.08
CA PHE A 235 14.52 3.02 -15.21
C PHE A 235 14.93 2.94 -13.73
N MET A 236 15.44 1.80 -13.27
CA MET A 236 15.81 1.60 -11.87
C MET A 236 17.02 2.45 -11.45
N LYS A 237 17.84 2.89 -12.38
CA LYS A 237 18.94 3.84 -12.12
C LYS A 237 18.48 5.24 -11.74
N GLN A 238 17.18 5.54 -11.83
CA GLN A 238 16.61 6.82 -11.38
C GLN A 238 16.39 6.88 -9.86
N PHE A 239 16.51 5.74 -9.17
CA PHE A 239 16.41 5.66 -7.71
C PHE A 239 17.81 5.74 -7.08
N GLU A 240 17.89 6.39 -5.91
CA GLU A 240 19.13 6.47 -5.13
C GLU A 240 19.57 5.08 -4.67
N GLN A 241 18.60 4.27 -4.21
CA GLN A 241 18.80 2.89 -3.81
C GLN A 241 17.59 2.03 -4.19
N VAL A 242 17.86 0.77 -4.47
CA VAL A 242 16.86 -0.25 -4.77
C VAL A 242 17.02 -1.37 -3.74
N TYR A 243 16.03 -1.55 -2.89
CA TYR A 243 15.96 -2.64 -1.94
C TYR A 243 15.01 -3.70 -2.50
N ALA A 244 15.53 -4.86 -2.80
CA ALA A 244 14.74 -6.00 -3.25
C ALA A 244 15.25 -7.26 -2.55
N PHE A 245 14.34 -8.15 -2.20
CA PHE A 245 14.72 -9.43 -1.63
C PHE A 245 15.15 -10.38 -2.77
N ASP A 246 16.26 -11.04 -2.57
CA ASP A 246 16.73 -12.09 -3.47
C ASP A 246 16.23 -13.45 -2.91
N GLU A 247 15.75 -14.34 -3.79
CA GLU A 247 15.38 -15.72 -3.44
C GLU A 247 16.58 -16.58 -3.05
#